data_bb045aa50eb3e7a53a34f1e456b71d65
#
_entry.id   bb045aa50eb3e7a53a34f1e456b71d65
#
_cell.length_a   1.000
_cell.length_b   1.000
_cell.length_c   1.000
_cell.angle_alpha   90.00
_cell.angle_beta   90.00
_cell.angle_gamma   90.00
#
_symmetry.space_group_name_H-M   'P 1'
#
loop_
_entity.id
_entity.type
_entity.pdbx_description
1 polymer ?
#
loop_
_entity_poly.entity_id
_entity_poly.type
_entity_poly.pdbx_seq_one_letter_code
_entity_poly.pdbx_strand_id
1 'polypeptide(L)'
;MKTKVLFMCMVICAMMTGLVSCEPINNEHSPLVGHWIVEGNSTRTIEFDHEKATVITYDNEGEVYGRTFFEYIIDRKKVYFAVYTADLQLYVHECDYRFDGDTYVIITGLNPILYYGSSIDSSYNPNAEVTLKRK
;
A
#
# COMPACT_ATOMS: atom_id res chain seq x y z
N MET A 1 7.58 9.69 -13.03
CA MET A 1 7.24 9.40 -11.62
C MET A 1 6.68 10.59 -10.87
N LYS A 2 7.35 11.74 -10.88
CA LYS A 2 6.83 12.96 -10.21
C LYS A 2 5.45 13.37 -10.71
N THR A 3 5.18 13.23 -12.00
CA THR A 3 3.89 13.56 -12.60
C THR A 3 2.77 12.64 -12.10
N LYS A 4 3.04 11.35 -11.90
CA LYS A 4 2.05 10.40 -11.37
C LYS A 4 1.72 10.66 -9.91
N VAL A 5 2.72 10.97 -9.09
CA VAL A 5 2.52 11.33 -7.69
C VAL A 5 1.69 12.61 -7.58
N LEU A 6 1.98 13.58 -8.42
CA LEU A 6 1.23 14.83 -8.47
C LEU A 6 -0.22 14.59 -8.87
N PHE A 7 -0.45 13.74 -9.86
CA PHE A 7 -1.79 13.37 -10.31
C PHE A 7 -2.56 12.63 -9.21
N MET A 8 -1.91 11.74 -8.52
CA MET A 8 -2.49 11.02 -7.39
C MET A 8 -2.90 11.98 -6.27
N CYS A 9 -2.06 12.97 -5.97
CA CYS A 9 -2.38 14.01 -5.00
C CYS A 9 -3.63 14.79 -5.42
N MET A 10 -3.76 15.16 -6.68
CA MET A 10 -4.94 15.85 -7.21
C MET A 10 -6.21 15.01 -7.07
N VAL A 11 -6.13 13.72 -7.37
CA VAL A 11 -7.27 12.80 -7.24
C VAL A 11 -7.72 12.71 -5.79
N ILE A 12 -6.78 12.56 -4.87
CA ILE A 12 -7.08 12.52 -3.43
C ILE A 12 -7.73 13.82 -2.96
N CYS A 13 -7.24 14.95 -3.41
CA CYS A 13 -7.80 16.25 -3.06
C CYS A 13 -9.23 16.41 -3.58
N ALA A 14 -9.51 15.93 -4.78
CA ALA A 14 -10.86 15.96 -5.34
C ALA A 14 -11.83 15.10 -4.54
N MET A 15 -11.36 14.03 -3.91
CA MET A 15 -12.17 13.17 -3.05
C MET A 15 -12.41 13.77 -1.67
N MET A 16 -11.53 14.63 -1.20
CA MET A 16 -11.63 15.29 0.09
C MET A 16 -12.39 16.61 -0.04
N THR A 17 -13.69 16.52 -0.25
CA THR A 17 -14.54 17.70 -0.41
C THR A 17 -14.45 18.61 0.81
N GLY A 18 -14.20 19.88 0.57
CA GLY A 18 -14.15 20.91 1.60
C GLY A 18 -12.75 21.29 2.07
N LEU A 19 -11.73 20.66 1.59
CA LEU A 19 -10.35 21.09 1.86
C LEU A 19 -9.93 22.13 0.83
N VAL A 20 -9.42 23.24 1.33
CA VAL A 20 -9.15 24.43 0.53
C VAL A 20 -7.80 24.37 -0.16
N SER A 21 -6.88 23.57 0.34
CA SER A 21 -5.54 23.45 -0.24
C SER A 21 -5.10 22.01 -0.34
N CYS A 22 -4.61 21.65 -1.51
CA CYS A 22 -3.94 20.38 -1.73
C CYS A 22 -2.44 20.62 -1.59
N GLU A 23 -1.91 20.46 -0.39
CA GLU A 23 -0.47 20.42 -0.24
C GLU A 23 0.01 19.04 -0.65
N PRO A 24 1.13 18.93 -1.41
CA PRO A 24 1.70 17.64 -1.72
C PRO A 24 2.01 16.89 -0.43
N ILE A 25 1.44 15.68 -0.29
CA ILE A 25 1.77 14.84 0.85
C ILE A 25 3.20 14.38 0.68
N ASN A 26 4.02 14.67 1.67
CA ASN A 26 5.44 14.37 1.64
C ASN A 26 5.71 13.03 2.31
N ASN A 27 6.08 12.03 1.54
CA ASN A 27 6.46 10.72 2.06
C ASN A 27 7.90 10.68 2.60
N GLU A 28 8.62 11.79 2.56
CA GLU A 28 10.02 11.84 2.98
C GLU A 28 10.22 11.33 4.40
N HIS A 29 9.25 11.60 5.27
CA HIS A 29 9.27 11.15 6.66
C HIS A 29 8.22 10.06 6.92
N SER A 30 7.87 9.30 5.89
CA SER A 30 6.90 8.22 6.03
C SER A 30 7.35 7.21 7.07
N PRO A 31 6.54 6.95 8.11
CA PRO A 31 6.87 5.94 9.11
C PRO A 31 6.80 4.51 8.56
N LEU A 32 6.22 4.33 7.37
CA LEU A 32 6.13 3.03 6.73
C LEU A 32 7.40 2.62 5.99
N VAL A 33 8.33 3.55 5.73
CA VAL A 33 9.57 3.23 5.02
C VAL A 33 10.31 2.08 5.71
N GLY A 34 10.64 1.05 4.95
CA GLY A 34 11.31 -0.16 5.43
C GLY A 34 10.74 -1.42 4.81
N HIS A 35 11.22 -2.54 5.32
CA HIS A 35 10.78 -3.88 4.92
C HIS A 35 9.85 -4.45 5.96
N TRP A 36 8.74 -5.03 5.51
CA TRP A 36 7.71 -5.57 6.38
C TRP A 36 7.34 -6.98 5.96
N ILE A 37 7.20 -7.85 6.94
CA ILE A 37 6.76 -9.23 6.76
C ILE A 37 5.28 -9.29 7.07
N VAL A 38 4.52 -9.97 6.21
CA VAL A 38 3.09 -10.19 6.46
C VAL A 38 2.95 -11.30 7.50
N GLU A 39 2.37 -10.98 8.64
CA GLU A 39 2.11 -11.96 9.69
C GLU A 39 1.13 -13.03 9.19
N GLY A 40 1.50 -14.29 9.39
CA GLY A 40 0.68 -15.42 8.96
C GLY A 40 0.80 -15.77 7.49
N ASN A 41 1.61 -15.07 6.72
CA ASN A 41 1.83 -15.39 5.31
C ASN A 41 3.30 -15.18 4.93
N SER A 42 4.06 -16.26 4.89
CA SER A 42 5.47 -16.23 4.54
C SER A 42 5.74 -16.04 3.04
N THR A 43 4.70 -16.07 2.20
CA THR A 43 4.87 -15.97 0.75
C THR A 43 4.89 -14.54 0.24
N ARG A 44 4.62 -13.56 1.10
CA ARG A 44 4.58 -12.16 0.71
C ARG A 44 5.25 -11.28 1.74
N THR A 45 5.98 -10.29 1.23
CA THR A 45 6.49 -9.17 2.02
C THR A 45 6.14 -7.88 1.30
N ILE A 46 6.19 -6.77 2.02
CA ILE A 46 5.99 -5.46 1.41
C ILE A 46 7.11 -4.54 1.85
N GLU A 47 7.63 -3.78 0.91
CA GLU A 47 8.68 -2.82 1.12
C GLU A 47 8.17 -1.44 0.74
N PHE A 48 8.33 -0.48 1.64
CA PHE A 48 7.99 0.92 1.36
C PHE A 48 9.27 1.72 1.24
N ASP A 49 9.42 2.44 0.14
CA ASP A 49 10.39 3.52 0.03
C ASP A 49 9.65 4.87 0.07
N HIS A 50 10.32 5.96 -0.26
CA HIS A 50 9.70 7.29 -0.19
C HIS A 50 8.68 7.56 -1.31
N GLU A 51 8.62 6.73 -2.33
CA GLU A 51 7.76 6.95 -3.50
C GLU A 51 6.79 5.80 -3.75
N LYS A 52 7.20 4.57 -3.44
CA LYS A 52 6.43 3.40 -3.83
C LYS A 52 6.44 2.31 -2.77
N ALA A 53 5.44 1.46 -2.87
CA ALA A 53 5.35 0.22 -2.15
C ALA A 53 5.60 -0.93 -3.14
N THR A 54 6.43 -1.88 -2.74
CA THR A 54 6.73 -3.06 -3.53
C THR A 54 6.26 -4.29 -2.80
N VAL A 55 5.32 -5.02 -3.37
CA VAL A 55 4.89 -6.32 -2.85
C VAL A 55 5.75 -7.38 -3.50
N ILE A 56 6.48 -8.14 -2.67
CA ILE A 56 7.36 -9.21 -3.12
C ILE A 56 6.69 -10.54 -2.82
N THR A 57 6.54 -11.35 -3.84
CA THR A 57 5.94 -12.69 -3.73
C THR A 57 7.05 -13.73 -3.83
N TYR A 58 7.03 -14.69 -2.92
CA TYR A 58 8.01 -15.79 -2.87
C TYR A 58 7.33 -17.10 -3.23
N ASP A 59 8.09 -17.99 -3.85
CA ASP A 59 7.66 -19.36 -4.12
C ASP A 59 7.83 -20.26 -2.88
N ASN A 60 7.51 -21.54 -3.02
CA ASN A 60 7.60 -22.51 -1.92
C ASN A 60 9.03 -22.78 -1.46
N GLU A 61 10.01 -22.38 -2.26
CA GLU A 61 11.44 -22.57 -1.96
C GLU A 61 12.07 -21.31 -1.36
N GLY A 62 11.26 -20.25 -1.16
CA GLY A 62 11.74 -18.98 -0.63
C GLY A 62 12.41 -18.08 -1.65
N GLU A 63 12.30 -18.40 -2.92
CA GLU A 63 12.85 -17.59 -4.01
C GLU A 63 11.81 -16.55 -4.45
N VAL A 64 12.29 -15.41 -4.92
CA VAL A 64 11.42 -14.35 -5.42
C VAL A 64 10.71 -14.81 -6.69
N TYR A 65 9.38 -14.88 -6.60
CA TYR A 65 8.53 -15.24 -7.73
C TYR A 65 8.12 -14.02 -8.56
N GLY A 66 7.88 -12.89 -7.90
CA GLY A 66 7.46 -11.66 -8.57
C GLY A 66 7.46 -10.46 -7.65
N ARG A 67 7.35 -9.30 -8.28
CA ARG A 67 7.23 -8.02 -7.59
C ARG A 67 6.13 -7.21 -8.23
N THR A 68 5.33 -6.53 -7.40
CA THR A 68 4.30 -5.61 -7.86
C THR A 68 4.55 -4.25 -7.20
N PHE A 69 4.52 -3.19 -8.00
CA PHE A 69 4.84 -1.85 -7.55
C PHE A 69 3.58 -0.98 -7.53
N PHE A 70 3.45 -0.21 -6.45
CA PHE A 70 2.38 0.78 -6.29
C PHE A 70 2.98 2.10 -5.84
N GLU A 71 2.59 3.20 -6.46
CA GLU A 71 2.83 4.51 -5.89
C GLU A 71 1.90 4.68 -4.69
N TYR A 72 2.38 5.33 -3.62
CA TYR A 72 1.58 5.55 -2.43
C TYR A 72 1.77 6.94 -1.88
N ILE A 73 0.78 7.39 -1.14
CA ILE A 73 0.81 8.61 -0.37
C ILE A 73 0.31 8.28 1.03
N ILE A 74 0.94 8.84 2.04
CA ILE A 74 0.58 8.62 3.44
C ILE A 74 0.16 9.94 4.08
N ASP A 75 -0.87 9.89 4.92
CA ASP A 75 -1.19 10.94 5.87
C ASP A 75 -1.14 10.38 7.30
N ARG A 76 -1.71 11.09 8.26
CA ARG A 76 -1.61 10.70 9.68
C ARG A 76 -2.29 9.37 10.03
N LYS A 77 -3.30 8.97 9.30
CA LYS A 77 -4.15 7.81 9.62
C LYS A 77 -4.34 6.86 8.47
N LYS A 78 -4.07 7.31 7.25
CA LYS A 78 -4.40 6.57 6.05
C LYS A 78 -3.22 6.49 5.10
N VAL A 79 -3.19 5.41 4.36
CA VAL A 79 -2.27 5.23 3.25
C VAL A 79 -3.10 4.99 1.99
N TYR A 80 -2.72 5.65 0.91
CA TYR A 80 -3.41 5.62 -0.37
C TYR A 80 -2.51 5.02 -1.40
N PHE A 81 -2.99 4.00 -2.10
CA PHE A 81 -2.24 3.35 -3.16
C PHE A 81 -2.86 3.70 -4.51
N ALA A 82 -2.01 4.06 -5.46
CA ALA A 82 -2.43 4.26 -6.85
C ALA A 82 -2.52 2.90 -7.55
N VAL A 83 -3.70 2.58 -8.05
CA VAL A 83 -3.94 1.32 -8.74
C VAL A 83 -4.42 1.62 -10.16
N TYR A 84 -3.73 1.04 -11.14
CA TYR A 84 -4.11 1.16 -12.54
C TYR A 84 -4.85 -0.09 -12.99
N THR A 85 -6.01 0.11 -13.60
CA THR A 85 -6.78 -0.99 -14.19
C THR A 85 -6.17 -1.40 -15.54
N ALA A 86 -6.66 -2.50 -16.10
CA ALA A 86 -6.25 -2.95 -17.44
C ALA A 86 -6.51 -1.89 -18.52
N ASP A 87 -7.51 -1.04 -18.30
CA ASP A 87 -7.86 0.06 -19.22
C ASP A 87 -7.03 1.31 -18.97
N LEU A 88 -5.98 1.22 -18.16
CA LEU A 88 -5.13 2.34 -17.75
C LEU A 88 -5.88 3.44 -16.99
N GLN A 89 -7.01 3.10 -16.38
CA GLN A 89 -7.72 4.01 -15.50
C GLN A 89 -7.11 3.94 -14.10
N LEU A 90 -6.89 5.10 -13.51
CA LEU A 90 -6.37 5.21 -12.17
C LEU A 90 -7.51 5.23 -11.16
N TYR A 91 -7.42 4.42 -10.12
CA TYR A 91 -8.21 4.63 -8.91
C TYR A 91 -7.30 4.59 -7.68
N VAL A 92 -7.76 5.18 -6.61
CA VAL A 92 -7.01 5.26 -5.36
C VAL A 92 -7.61 4.27 -4.39
N HIS A 93 -6.78 3.35 -3.90
CA HIS A 93 -7.17 2.40 -2.86
C HIS A 93 -6.75 2.95 -1.50
N GLU A 94 -7.72 3.18 -0.65
CA GLU A 94 -7.54 3.79 0.67
C GLU A 94 -7.49 2.72 1.75
N CYS A 95 -6.48 2.79 2.61
CA CYS A 95 -6.33 1.89 3.75
C CYS A 95 -6.15 2.73 5.02
N ASP A 96 -6.73 2.25 6.13
CA ASP A 96 -6.42 2.77 7.45
C ASP A 96 -5.20 2.05 8.00
N TYR A 97 -4.35 2.76 8.74
CA TYR A 97 -3.22 2.13 9.39
C TYR A 97 -3.05 2.63 10.82
N ARG A 98 -2.47 1.79 11.66
CA ARG A 98 -2.05 2.15 12.99
C ARG A 98 -0.81 1.34 13.37
N PHE A 99 0.06 1.94 14.16
CA PHE A 99 1.23 1.23 14.70
C PHE A 99 0.90 0.57 16.03
N ASP A 100 1.50 -0.60 16.24
CA ASP A 100 1.50 -1.29 17.52
C ASP A 100 2.96 -1.41 17.96
N GLY A 101 3.41 -0.43 18.73
CA GLY A 101 4.82 -0.28 19.08
C GLY A 101 5.68 0.10 17.87
N ASP A 102 6.96 -0.21 17.93
CA ASP A 102 7.93 0.10 16.88
C ASP A 102 8.07 -1.02 15.84
N THR A 103 7.51 -2.18 16.12
CA THR A 103 7.76 -3.40 15.35
C THR A 103 6.62 -3.74 14.41
N TYR A 104 5.39 -3.39 14.78
CA TYR A 104 4.20 -3.80 14.04
C TYR A 104 3.42 -2.61 13.51
N VAL A 105 2.85 -2.77 12.33
CA VAL A 105 1.81 -1.90 11.79
C VAL A 105 0.63 -2.75 11.36
N ILE A 106 -0.57 -2.27 11.63
CA ILE A 106 -1.81 -2.94 11.23
C ILE A 106 -2.46 -2.07 10.18
N ILE A 107 -2.68 -2.62 9.00
CA ILE A 107 -3.26 -1.92 7.87
C ILE A 107 -4.56 -2.60 7.48
N THR A 108 -5.66 -1.87 7.60
CA THR A 108 -6.99 -2.38 7.24
C THR A 108 -7.21 -2.19 5.75
N GLY A 109 -7.61 -3.25 5.07
CA GLY A 109 -7.89 -3.20 3.64
C GLY A 109 -6.65 -3.36 2.75
N LEU A 110 -5.56 -3.90 3.27
CA LEU A 110 -4.33 -4.08 2.50
C LEU A 110 -4.39 -5.30 1.56
N ASN A 111 -5.28 -6.25 1.77
CA ASN A 111 -5.33 -7.47 0.97
C ASN A 111 -5.45 -7.24 -0.54
N PRO A 112 -6.25 -6.29 -1.05
CA PRO A 112 -6.29 -6.03 -2.48
C PRO A 112 -4.94 -5.61 -3.07
N ILE A 113 -4.08 -5.01 -2.26
CA ILE A 113 -2.72 -4.62 -2.67
C ILE A 113 -1.78 -5.82 -2.61
N LEU A 114 -1.81 -6.58 -1.51
CA LEU A 114 -0.93 -7.74 -1.33
C LEU A 114 -1.18 -8.84 -2.36
N TYR A 115 -2.44 -9.04 -2.73
CA TYR A 115 -2.86 -10.12 -3.64
C TYR A 115 -3.29 -9.60 -5.00
N TYR A 116 -2.86 -8.40 -5.37
CA TYR A 116 -3.22 -7.80 -6.66
C TYR A 116 -2.77 -8.72 -7.82
N GLY A 117 -3.71 -9.00 -8.72
CA GLY A 117 -3.45 -9.87 -9.87
C GLY A 117 -3.42 -11.36 -9.55
N SER A 118 -3.60 -11.75 -8.30
CA SER A 118 -3.63 -13.16 -7.89
C SER A 118 -5.05 -13.72 -7.93
N SER A 119 -5.16 -15.04 -8.13
CA SER A 119 -6.42 -15.74 -7.92
C SER A 119 -6.73 -15.75 -6.42
N ILE A 120 -7.92 -15.32 -6.07
CA ILE A 120 -8.33 -15.16 -4.68
C ILE A 120 -9.38 -16.21 -4.38
N ASP A 121 -9.21 -16.95 -3.27
CA ASP A 121 -10.17 -17.94 -2.85
C ASP A 121 -11.37 -17.30 -2.10
N SER A 122 -12.35 -18.11 -1.73
CA SER A 122 -13.56 -17.66 -1.07
C SER A 122 -13.34 -17.14 0.36
N SER A 123 -12.16 -17.40 0.93
CA SER A 123 -11.82 -16.91 2.27
C SER A 123 -11.26 -15.50 2.27
N TYR A 124 -11.02 -14.93 1.11
CA TYR A 124 -10.44 -13.61 0.97
C TYR A 124 -11.40 -12.53 1.49
N ASN A 125 -10.89 -11.70 2.38
CA ASN A 125 -11.62 -10.54 2.89
C ASN A 125 -10.85 -9.27 2.52
N PRO A 126 -11.37 -8.45 1.59
CA PRO A 126 -10.68 -7.23 1.16
C PRO A 126 -10.56 -6.18 2.27
N ASN A 127 -11.41 -6.25 3.29
CA ASN A 127 -11.45 -5.27 4.38
C ASN A 127 -10.79 -5.78 5.66
N ALA A 128 -10.12 -6.93 5.61
CA ALA A 128 -9.48 -7.49 6.78
C ALA A 128 -8.30 -6.64 7.24
N GLU A 129 -8.02 -6.68 8.54
CA GLU A 129 -6.80 -6.12 9.09
C GLU A 129 -5.62 -7.03 8.74
N VAL A 130 -4.55 -6.44 8.25
CA VAL A 130 -3.29 -7.13 7.97
C VAL A 130 -2.23 -6.60 8.91
N THR A 131 -1.60 -7.50 9.65
CA THR A 131 -0.51 -7.15 10.55
C THR A 131 0.81 -7.35 9.83
N LEU A 132 1.61 -6.30 9.79
CA LEU A 132 2.95 -6.32 9.23
C LEU A 132 3.97 -6.20 10.36
N LYS A 133 5.00 -7.02 10.29
CA LYS A 133 6.10 -6.97 11.25
C LYS A 133 7.34 -6.39 10.56
N ARG A 134 7.98 -5.43 11.20
CA ARG A 134 9.23 -4.85 10.70
C ARG A 134 10.33 -5.90 10.68
N LYS A 135 10.96 -6.01 9.54
CA LYS A 135 12.06 -6.95 9.34
C LYS A 135 13.38 -6.43 9.94
#